data_1320ba0d04093fdf2ce6cac9ca0b134e
#
_entry.id   1320ba0d04093fdf2ce6cac9ca0b134e
#
_cell.length_a   1.000
_cell.length_b   1.000
_cell.length_c   1.000
_cell.angle_alpha   90.00
_cell.angle_beta   90.00
_cell.angle_gamma   90.00
#
_symmetry.space_group_name_H-M   'P 1'
#
loop_
_entity.id
_entity.type
_entity.pdbx_description
1 polymer ?
#
loop_
_entity_poly.entity_id
_entity_poly.type
_entity_poly.pdbx_seq_one_letter_code
_entity_poly.pdbx_strand_id
1 'polypeptide(L)'
;SRPRWPRPAWSAGGWPRRIFDVSCRDCPRLASFLDEVKARHPDYHCRPVAPFGDARARLLIVGLAPGMHGANRTGRPFTGDYAGILLYETLHRHGLATRPVSVSADDGLELIDCRISNAVKCLPPQNKPDTGEIRQCNHYLATEIAELLPPGGVVLALGRIAEDVVGGGHLL
;
A
#
# COMPACT_ATOMS: atom_id res chain seq x y z
N SER A 1 10.19 22.60 16.67
CA SER A 1 11.00 21.45 16.24
C SER A 1 10.17 20.19 16.41
N ARG A 2 10.04 19.39 15.36
CA ARG A 2 9.30 18.10 15.40
C ARG A 2 10.10 17.13 16.27
N PRO A 3 9.46 16.37 17.18
CA PRO A 3 10.16 15.31 17.90
C PRO A 3 10.65 14.28 16.87
N ARG A 4 11.96 14.10 16.79
CA ARG A 4 12.57 13.01 16.04
C ARG A 4 12.34 11.70 16.79
N TRP A 5 11.34 10.96 16.40
CA TRP A 5 11.22 9.58 16.85
C TRP A 5 12.33 8.76 16.22
N PRO A 6 13.00 7.88 16.98
CA PRO A 6 14.00 7.00 16.40
C PRO A 6 13.36 6.15 15.30
N ARG A 7 13.99 6.12 14.14
CA ARG A 7 13.55 5.24 13.06
C ARG A 7 13.59 3.78 13.55
N PRO A 8 12.54 3.01 13.36
CA PRO A 8 12.59 1.59 13.66
C PRO A 8 13.73 0.93 12.89
N ALA A 9 14.44 0.00 13.53
CA ALA A 9 15.59 -0.69 12.94
C ALA A 9 15.28 -1.40 11.61
N TRP A 10 14.01 -1.69 11.34
CA TRP A 10 13.54 -2.33 10.11
C TRP A 10 13.16 -1.37 8.98
N SER A 11 13.21 -0.07 9.17
CA SER A 11 12.95 0.92 8.11
C SER A 11 13.94 0.85 6.95
N ALA A 12 15.10 0.23 7.17
CA ALA A 12 16.12 -0.02 6.15
C ALA A 12 16.15 -1.47 5.63
N GLY A 13 15.42 -2.41 6.26
CA GLY A 13 15.50 -3.86 5.99
C GLY A 13 14.19 -4.53 5.56
N GLY A 14 13.16 -3.76 5.24
CA GLY A 14 11.85 -4.29 4.88
C GLY A 14 10.85 -4.31 6.05
N TRP A 15 9.60 -4.57 5.74
CA TRP A 15 8.50 -4.58 6.70
C TRP A 15 8.49 -5.88 7.52
N PRO A 16 8.19 -5.84 8.83
CA PRO A 16 7.94 -7.05 9.61
C PRO A 16 6.83 -7.90 8.96
N ARG A 17 6.97 -9.22 8.96
CA ARG A 17 6.02 -10.14 8.30
C ARG A 17 4.57 -9.97 8.79
N ARG A 18 4.37 -9.58 10.03
CA ARG A 18 3.03 -9.31 10.57
C ARG A 18 2.37 -8.05 9.99
N ILE A 19 3.18 -7.12 9.45
CA ILE A 19 2.70 -5.90 8.79
C ILE A 19 2.59 -6.11 7.29
N PHE A 20 3.56 -6.84 6.71
CA PHE A 20 3.58 -7.14 5.29
C PHE A 20 4.49 -8.35 5.00
N ASP A 21 4.02 -9.26 4.16
CA ASP A 21 4.81 -10.38 3.67
C ASP A 21 4.71 -10.45 2.14
N VAL A 22 5.82 -10.16 1.46
CA VAL A 22 5.91 -10.21 -0.01
C VAL A 22 5.72 -11.63 -0.55
N SER A 23 5.88 -12.65 0.28
CA SER A 23 5.71 -14.06 -0.08
C SER A 23 4.31 -14.61 0.24
N CYS A 24 3.40 -13.77 0.72
CA CYS A 24 2.05 -14.19 1.09
C CYS A 24 1.29 -14.74 -0.12
N ARG A 25 0.66 -15.91 0.05
CA ARG A 25 -0.18 -16.58 -0.96
C ARG A 25 -1.46 -17.14 -0.33
N ASP A 26 -1.95 -16.50 0.74
CA ASP A 26 -3.08 -17.00 1.53
C ASP A 26 -4.43 -16.90 0.81
N CYS A 27 -4.51 -16.13 -0.27
CA CYS A 27 -5.68 -16.00 -1.12
C CYS A 27 -5.47 -16.76 -2.43
N PRO A 28 -5.95 -18.03 -2.57
CA PRO A 28 -5.62 -18.89 -3.73
C PRO A 28 -5.98 -18.28 -5.08
N ARG A 29 -7.14 -17.62 -5.18
CA ARG A 29 -7.59 -16.95 -6.43
C ARG A 29 -6.64 -15.83 -6.84
N LEU A 30 -6.21 -15.00 -5.88
CA LEU A 30 -5.28 -13.91 -6.14
C LEU A 30 -3.88 -14.43 -6.48
N ALA A 31 -3.40 -15.44 -5.75
CA ALA A 31 -2.10 -16.05 -6.01
C ALA A 31 -2.05 -16.67 -7.42
N SER A 32 -3.07 -17.42 -7.82
CA SER A 32 -3.18 -17.99 -9.16
C SER A 32 -3.22 -16.90 -10.24
N PHE A 33 -3.97 -15.83 -10.01
CA PHE A 33 -4.06 -14.72 -10.96
C PHE A 33 -2.72 -13.97 -11.11
N LEU A 34 -1.99 -13.78 -10.03
CA LEU A 34 -0.63 -13.23 -10.08
C LEU A 34 0.31 -14.09 -10.94
N ASP A 35 0.23 -15.41 -10.82
CA ASP A 35 1.03 -16.33 -11.64
C ASP A 35 0.67 -16.21 -13.13
N GLU A 36 -0.62 -16.13 -13.48
CA GLU A 36 -1.09 -15.93 -14.85
C GLU A 36 -0.60 -14.60 -15.44
N VAL A 37 -0.69 -13.51 -14.67
CA VAL A 37 -0.22 -12.19 -15.11
C VAL A 37 1.30 -12.19 -15.25
N LYS A 38 2.03 -12.83 -14.33
CA LYS A 38 3.50 -12.96 -14.40
C LYS A 38 3.95 -13.70 -15.66
N ALA A 39 3.23 -14.73 -16.05
CA ALA A 39 3.52 -15.47 -17.28
C ALA A 39 3.36 -14.59 -18.54
N ARG A 40 2.39 -13.69 -18.55
CA ARG A 40 2.14 -12.74 -19.66
C ARG A 40 3.05 -11.51 -19.62
N HIS A 41 3.48 -11.11 -18.43
CA HIS A 41 4.30 -9.92 -18.18
C HIS A 41 5.46 -10.29 -17.23
N PRO A 42 6.53 -10.96 -17.73
CA PRO A 42 7.61 -11.46 -16.87
C PRO A 42 8.38 -10.39 -16.10
N ASP A 43 8.37 -9.15 -16.59
CA ASP A 43 9.03 -7.98 -15.98
C ASP A 43 8.18 -7.28 -14.92
N TYR A 44 6.89 -7.64 -14.78
CA TYR A 44 6.02 -7.09 -13.76
C TYR A 44 6.36 -7.65 -12.38
N HIS A 45 6.12 -6.86 -11.34
CA HIS A 45 6.30 -7.29 -9.95
C HIS A 45 5.48 -8.54 -9.62
N CYS A 46 4.17 -8.53 -9.87
CA CYS A 46 3.24 -9.66 -9.70
C CYS A 46 3.39 -10.39 -8.36
N ARG A 47 3.47 -9.63 -7.28
CA ARG A 47 3.54 -10.09 -5.90
C ARG A 47 2.71 -9.17 -5.01
N PRO A 48 2.50 -9.50 -3.73
CA PRO A 48 1.97 -8.53 -2.79
C PRO A 48 2.75 -7.22 -2.85
N VAL A 49 2.02 -6.10 -2.86
CA VAL A 49 2.60 -4.75 -2.94
C VAL A 49 2.75 -4.18 -1.55
N ALA A 50 3.98 -3.87 -1.17
CA ALA A 50 4.32 -3.33 0.14
C ALA A 50 3.71 -1.95 0.37
N PRO A 51 3.40 -1.59 1.63
CA PRO A 51 3.20 -0.20 1.99
C PRO A 51 4.40 0.65 1.60
N PHE A 52 4.15 1.89 1.20
CA PHE A 52 5.18 2.82 0.78
C PHE A 52 5.17 4.08 1.64
N GLY A 53 6.33 4.51 2.09
CA GLY A 53 6.50 5.77 2.78
C GLY A 53 7.06 5.63 4.19
N ASP A 54 6.79 6.65 5.01
CA ASP A 54 7.32 6.76 6.37
C ASP A 54 6.61 5.77 7.31
N ALA A 55 7.40 4.95 7.99
CA ALA A 55 6.88 3.97 8.94
C ALA A 55 6.15 4.60 10.14
N ARG A 56 6.45 5.85 10.46
CA ARG A 56 5.83 6.59 11.57
C ARG A 56 5.06 7.83 11.09
N ALA A 57 4.49 7.71 9.90
CA ALA A 57 3.69 8.76 9.33
C ALA A 57 2.42 9.04 10.16
N ARG A 58 2.09 10.31 10.31
CA ARG A 58 0.81 10.72 10.90
C ARG A 58 -0.34 10.63 9.90
N LEU A 59 -0.05 10.60 8.60
CA LEU A 59 -1.04 10.38 7.56
C LEU A 59 -0.82 9.00 6.92
N LEU A 60 -1.81 8.13 7.05
CA LEU A 60 -1.90 6.87 6.31
C LEU A 60 -2.99 6.98 5.25
N ILE A 61 -2.61 6.80 3.99
CA ILE A 61 -3.54 6.74 2.87
C ILE A 61 -3.80 5.28 2.51
N VAL A 62 -5.06 4.90 2.43
CA VAL A 62 -5.46 3.51 2.15
C VAL A 62 -6.27 3.46 0.86
N GLY A 63 -5.75 2.73 -0.12
CA GLY A 63 -6.48 2.34 -1.33
C GLY A 63 -7.07 0.93 -1.22
N LEU A 64 -7.75 0.48 -2.27
CA LEU A 64 -8.36 -0.85 -2.28
C LEU A 64 -7.35 -1.96 -2.57
N ALA A 65 -6.72 -1.92 -3.74
CA ALA A 65 -5.85 -2.98 -4.25
C ALA A 65 -4.94 -2.48 -5.38
N PRO A 66 -3.85 -3.20 -5.70
CA PRO A 66 -3.00 -2.86 -6.84
C PRO A 66 -3.74 -2.96 -8.17
N GLY A 67 -3.47 -2.01 -9.08
CA GLY A 67 -3.88 -2.10 -10.49
C GLY A 67 -2.88 -2.92 -11.32
N MET A 68 -3.36 -3.59 -12.37
CA MET A 68 -2.55 -4.51 -13.18
C MET A 68 -1.29 -3.85 -13.74
N HIS A 69 -1.43 -2.71 -14.41
CA HIS A 69 -0.32 -1.98 -15.05
C HIS A 69 0.27 -0.86 -14.18
N GLY A 70 -0.28 -0.69 -12.97
CA GLY A 70 0.17 0.26 -11.96
C GLY A 70 1.00 -0.40 -10.88
N ALA A 71 0.45 -0.49 -9.67
CA ALA A 71 1.17 -1.02 -8.51
C ALA A 71 1.58 -2.50 -8.69
N ASN A 72 0.78 -3.32 -9.37
CA ASN A 72 1.16 -4.70 -9.66
C ASN A 72 2.37 -4.80 -10.60
N ARG A 73 2.52 -3.85 -11.54
CA ARG A 73 3.69 -3.77 -12.41
C ARG A 73 4.91 -3.24 -11.70
N THR A 74 4.76 -2.16 -10.96
CA THR A 74 5.89 -1.38 -10.38
C THR A 74 6.31 -1.82 -8.99
N GLY A 75 5.41 -2.46 -8.22
CA GLY A 75 5.66 -2.82 -6.83
C GLY A 75 5.46 -1.68 -5.82
N ARG A 76 4.97 -0.52 -6.25
CA ARG A 76 4.69 0.63 -5.39
C ARG A 76 3.21 1.03 -5.50
N PRO A 77 2.50 1.30 -4.39
CA PRO A 77 1.11 1.75 -4.44
C PRO A 77 0.92 2.98 -5.32
N PHE A 78 -0.15 3.02 -6.08
CA PHE A 78 -0.53 4.14 -6.96
C PHE A 78 0.57 4.59 -7.92
N THR A 79 1.41 3.69 -8.38
CA THR A 79 2.54 4.02 -9.24
C THR A 79 2.47 3.26 -10.55
N GLY A 80 2.57 4.00 -11.66
CA GLY A 80 2.65 3.46 -13.01
C GLY A 80 1.33 3.46 -13.78
N ASP A 81 0.24 3.88 -13.17
CA ASP A 81 -1.06 4.08 -13.83
C ASP A 81 -1.63 5.47 -13.56
N TYR A 82 -2.79 5.75 -14.17
CA TYR A 82 -3.43 7.07 -14.10
C TYR A 82 -3.85 7.46 -12.67
N ALA A 83 -4.23 6.49 -11.83
CA ALA A 83 -4.77 6.75 -10.49
C ALA A 83 -3.76 7.46 -9.56
N GLY A 84 -2.47 7.25 -9.76
CA GLY A 84 -1.42 7.85 -8.95
C GLY A 84 -1.05 9.28 -9.31
N ILE A 85 -1.39 9.76 -10.49
CA ILE A 85 -0.93 11.07 -11.00
C ILE A 85 -1.38 12.20 -10.07
N LEU A 86 -2.67 12.30 -9.84
CA LEU A 86 -3.23 13.34 -8.97
C LEU A 86 -2.77 13.17 -7.51
N LEU A 87 -2.69 11.94 -7.03
CA LEU A 87 -2.29 11.66 -5.66
C LEU A 87 -0.87 12.17 -5.37
N TYR A 88 0.12 11.75 -6.15
CA TYR A 88 1.52 12.15 -5.92
C TYR A 88 1.77 13.63 -6.17
N GLU A 89 1.12 14.22 -7.17
CA GLU A 89 1.16 15.66 -7.40
C GLU A 89 0.61 16.44 -6.20
N THR A 90 -0.52 15.98 -5.65
CA THR A 90 -1.14 16.60 -4.47
C THR A 90 -0.25 16.46 -3.24
N LEU A 91 0.30 15.27 -3.00
CA LEU A 91 1.22 15.05 -1.87
C LEU A 91 2.44 15.96 -1.96
N HIS A 92 3.05 16.08 -3.14
CA HIS A 92 4.17 16.98 -3.36
C HIS A 92 3.80 18.45 -3.10
N ARG A 93 2.65 18.89 -3.61
CA ARG A 93 2.14 20.26 -3.40
C ARG A 93 1.98 20.60 -1.91
N HIS A 94 1.63 19.62 -1.09
CA HIS A 94 1.46 19.77 0.36
C HIS A 94 2.71 19.43 1.19
N GLY A 95 3.86 19.23 0.56
CA GLY A 95 5.10 18.92 1.26
C GLY A 95 5.19 17.50 1.82
N LEU A 96 4.36 16.58 1.34
CA LEU A 96 4.30 15.19 1.80
C LEU A 96 5.03 14.22 0.86
N ALA A 97 5.58 14.70 -0.24
CA ALA A 97 6.40 13.94 -1.17
C ALA A 97 7.56 14.79 -1.68
N THR A 98 8.70 14.16 -1.94
CA THR A 98 9.90 14.86 -2.44
C THR A 98 9.82 15.24 -3.91
N ARG A 99 8.93 14.57 -4.67
CA ARG A 99 8.71 14.78 -6.11
C ARG A 99 7.22 14.70 -6.45
N PRO A 100 6.77 15.36 -7.52
CA PRO A 100 5.35 15.33 -7.92
C PRO A 100 4.95 14.07 -8.68
N VAL A 101 5.90 13.25 -9.14
CA VAL A 101 5.65 12.08 -10.01
C VAL A 101 6.29 10.84 -9.40
N SER A 102 5.51 9.75 -9.36
CA SER A 102 5.99 8.41 -9.01
C SER A 102 6.05 7.54 -10.26
N VAL A 103 7.24 7.09 -10.65
CA VAL A 103 7.50 6.35 -11.90
C VAL A 103 7.74 4.88 -11.65
N SER A 104 8.57 4.54 -10.65
CA SER A 104 8.97 3.17 -10.33
C SER A 104 9.30 3.04 -8.84
N ALA A 105 9.43 1.81 -8.35
CA ALA A 105 9.75 1.57 -6.95
C ALA A 105 11.15 2.05 -6.53
N ASP A 106 12.04 2.27 -7.48
CA ASP A 106 13.44 2.66 -7.27
C ASP A 106 13.78 4.06 -7.82
N ASP A 107 12.79 4.91 -8.09
CA ASP A 107 12.97 6.24 -8.66
C ASP A 107 13.52 7.31 -7.68
N GLY A 108 13.72 6.96 -6.43
CA GLY A 108 14.23 7.86 -5.40
C GLY A 108 13.17 8.78 -4.77
N LEU A 109 11.90 8.65 -5.14
CA LEU A 109 10.81 9.37 -4.48
C LEU A 109 10.69 8.94 -3.02
N GLU A 110 10.56 9.90 -2.12
CA GLU A 110 10.30 9.66 -0.70
C GLU A 110 9.02 10.37 -0.26
N LEU A 111 8.28 9.74 0.65
CA LEU A 111 7.15 10.37 1.34
C LEU A 111 7.60 10.95 2.69
N ILE A 112 7.05 12.11 3.04
CA ILE A 112 7.38 12.86 4.25
C ILE A 112 6.16 12.87 5.15
N ASP A 113 6.25 12.23 6.33
CA ASP A 113 5.15 12.14 7.30
C ASP A 113 3.85 11.58 6.68
N CYS A 114 4.01 10.74 5.66
CA CYS A 114 2.94 10.14 4.88
C CYS A 114 3.29 8.69 4.53
N ARG A 115 2.30 7.82 4.53
CA ARG A 115 2.41 6.42 4.11
C ARG A 115 1.19 6.04 3.29
N ILE A 116 1.40 5.23 2.26
CA ILE A 116 0.34 4.70 1.40
C ILE A 116 0.32 3.19 1.52
N SER A 117 -0.85 2.61 1.72
CA SER A 117 -1.09 1.17 1.78
C SER A 117 -2.36 0.81 1.02
N ASN A 118 -2.57 -0.47 0.76
CA ASN A 118 -3.81 -0.98 0.21
C ASN A 118 -4.48 -1.96 1.17
N ALA A 119 -5.79 -2.00 1.19
CA ALA A 119 -6.57 -2.95 1.97
C ALA A 119 -6.29 -4.40 1.53
N VAL A 120 -6.13 -4.63 0.23
CA VAL A 120 -5.70 -5.90 -0.36
C VAL A 120 -4.34 -5.68 -1.02
N LYS A 121 -3.36 -6.53 -0.68
CA LYS A 121 -1.96 -6.35 -1.13
C LYS A 121 -1.69 -6.90 -2.53
N CYS A 122 -2.56 -7.75 -3.04
CA CYS A 122 -2.40 -8.44 -4.33
C CYS A 122 -3.39 -7.92 -5.38
N LEU A 123 -2.97 -7.96 -6.65
CA LEU A 123 -3.85 -7.64 -7.79
C LEU A 123 -5.03 -8.61 -7.84
N PRO A 124 -6.28 -8.13 -7.75
CA PRO A 124 -7.46 -8.96 -7.96
C PRO A 124 -7.89 -8.97 -9.42
N PRO A 125 -8.49 -10.08 -9.91
CA PRO A 125 -9.13 -10.11 -11.21
C PRO A 125 -10.20 -9.01 -11.33
N GLN A 126 -10.23 -8.32 -12.47
CA GLN A 126 -11.20 -7.24 -12.77
C GLN A 126 -11.20 -6.09 -11.74
N ASN A 127 -10.09 -5.89 -11.02
CA ASN A 127 -9.97 -4.91 -9.93
C ASN A 127 -11.01 -5.11 -8.80
N LYS A 128 -11.51 -6.34 -8.63
CA LYS A 128 -12.55 -6.67 -7.63
C LYS A 128 -12.08 -7.80 -6.72
N PRO A 129 -11.55 -7.48 -5.54
CA PRO A 129 -11.31 -8.50 -4.52
C PRO A 129 -12.64 -9.01 -3.96
N ASP A 130 -12.69 -10.28 -3.60
CA ASP A 130 -13.82 -10.86 -2.88
C ASP A 130 -13.82 -10.42 -1.41
N THR A 131 -14.98 -10.45 -0.76
CA THR A 131 -15.11 -10.15 0.67
C THR A 131 -14.21 -11.04 1.52
N GLY A 132 -14.08 -12.32 1.18
CA GLY A 132 -13.19 -13.25 1.87
C GLY A 132 -11.71 -12.85 1.75
N GLU A 133 -11.28 -12.37 0.59
CA GLU A 133 -9.93 -11.90 0.34
C GLU A 133 -9.63 -10.60 1.09
N ILE A 134 -10.61 -9.68 1.13
CA ILE A 134 -10.51 -8.45 1.92
C ILE A 134 -10.32 -8.80 3.41
N ARG A 135 -11.14 -9.70 3.94
CA ARG A 135 -11.03 -10.16 5.34
C ARG A 135 -9.71 -10.87 5.63
N GLN A 136 -9.28 -11.75 4.72
CA GLN A 136 -8.02 -12.49 4.87
C GLN A 136 -6.82 -11.54 4.87
N CYS A 137 -6.80 -10.55 4.01
CA CYS A 137 -5.69 -9.59 3.89
C CYS A 137 -5.70 -8.51 4.97
N ASN A 138 -6.87 -8.27 5.62
CA ASN A 138 -7.08 -7.15 6.53
C ASN A 138 -6.17 -7.18 7.77
N HIS A 139 -5.69 -8.37 8.20
CA HIS A 139 -4.81 -8.46 9.36
C HIS A 139 -3.51 -7.65 9.18
N TYR A 140 -3.01 -7.53 7.93
CA TYR A 140 -1.85 -6.68 7.64
C TYR A 140 -2.15 -5.21 7.89
N LEU A 141 -3.25 -4.70 7.35
CA LEU A 141 -3.64 -3.30 7.53
C LEU A 141 -4.00 -2.99 8.99
N ALA A 142 -4.72 -3.88 9.66
CA ALA A 142 -5.05 -3.73 11.07
C ALA A 142 -3.80 -3.64 11.94
N THR A 143 -2.83 -4.52 11.71
CA THR A 143 -1.55 -4.51 12.44
C THR A 143 -0.75 -3.25 12.11
N GLU A 144 -0.72 -2.84 10.84
CA GLU A 144 -0.06 -1.61 10.40
C GLU A 144 -0.63 -0.37 11.12
N ILE A 145 -1.94 -0.26 11.21
CA ILE A 145 -2.60 0.84 11.92
C ILE A 145 -2.30 0.77 13.43
N ALA A 146 -2.44 -0.40 14.03
CA ALA A 146 -2.26 -0.58 15.48
C ALA A 146 -0.82 -0.31 15.93
N GLU A 147 0.18 -0.73 15.15
CA GLU A 147 1.59 -0.63 15.53
C GLU A 147 2.29 0.64 15.05
N LEU A 148 1.85 1.21 13.93
CA LEU A 148 2.59 2.29 13.27
C LEU A 148 1.91 3.65 13.31
N LEU A 149 0.56 3.69 13.33
CA LEU A 149 -0.13 4.98 13.35
C LEU A 149 0.04 5.62 14.74
N PRO A 150 0.70 6.79 14.83
CA PRO A 150 0.90 7.43 16.12
C PRO A 150 -0.40 8.02 16.68
N PRO A 151 -0.47 8.31 17.99
CA PRO A 151 -1.59 9.07 18.56
C PRO A 151 -1.84 10.36 17.80
N GLY A 152 -3.11 10.63 17.45
CA GLY A 152 -3.49 11.78 16.62
C GLY A 152 -3.21 11.61 15.13
N GLY A 153 -2.77 10.43 14.71
CA GLY A 153 -2.63 10.09 13.30
C GLY A 153 -3.97 10.00 12.58
N VAL A 154 -3.96 10.20 11.28
CA VAL A 154 -5.15 10.23 10.42
C VAL A 154 -5.06 9.15 9.36
N VAL A 155 -6.16 8.46 9.12
CA VAL A 155 -6.33 7.53 7.99
C VAL A 155 -7.22 8.19 6.94
N LEU A 156 -6.71 8.29 5.72
CA LEU A 156 -7.46 8.76 4.55
C LEU A 156 -7.76 7.57 3.63
N ALA A 157 -9.02 7.16 3.57
CA ALA A 157 -9.46 6.10 2.66
C ALA A 157 -9.77 6.67 1.26
N LEU A 158 -9.21 6.06 0.23
CA LEU A 158 -9.46 6.41 -1.15
C LEU A 158 -10.42 5.39 -1.78
N GLY A 159 -11.66 5.82 -1.98
CA GLY A 159 -12.71 5.00 -2.56
C GLY A 159 -13.59 4.31 -1.52
N ARG A 160 -14.81 4.00 -1.94
CA ARG A 160 -15.88 3.51 -1.06
C ARG A 160 -15.55 2.21 -0.33
N ILE A 161 -14.95 1.24 -1.04
CA ILE A 161 -14.62 -0.05 -0.41
C ILE A 161 -13.46 0.11 0.59
N ALA A 162 -12.48 0.95 0.30
CA ALA A 162 -11.42 1.25 1.24
C ALA A 162 -11.98 1.96 2.49
N GLU A 163 -12.94 2.86 2.34
CA GLU A 163 -13.66 3.50 3.43
C GLU A 163 -14.41 2.47 4.28
N ASP A 164 -15.14 1.55 3.66
CA ASP A 164 -15.87 0.48 4.36
C ASP A 164 -14.91 -0.42 5.15
N VAL A 165 -13.74 -0.74 4.60
CA VAL A 165 -12.72 -1.55 5.28
C VAL A 165 -12.15 -0.82 6.49
N VAL A 166 -11.86 0.46 6.37
CA VAL A 166 -11.28 1.27 7.45
C VAL A 166 -12.32 1.62 8.52
N GLY A 167 -13.55 1.96 8.11
CA GLY A 167 -14.62 2.44 9.00
C GLY A 167 -15.59 1.36 9.49
N GLY A 168 -15.69 0.25 8.79
CA GLY A 168 -16.78 -0.73 8.97
C GLY A 168 -16.56 -1.83 10.02
N GLY A 169 -15.64 -1.69 10.95
CA GLY A 169 -15.41 -2.70 11.99
C GLY A 169 -14.68 -3.97 11.52
N HIS A 170 -14.23 -4.02 10.29
CA HIS A 170 -13.38 -5.11 9.78
C HIS A 170 -11.92 -4.99 10.26
N LEU A 171 -11.58 -3.87 10.91
CA LEU A 171 -10.29 -3.63 11.55
C LEU A 171 -10.28 -3.96 13.05
N LEU A 172 -11.40 -4.43 13.60
CA LEU A 172 -11.51 -4.85 15.00
C LEU A 172 -11.62 -6.36 15.13
#